data_5dcd84ef6edd09eafaae9334a299fa23
#
_entry.id   5dcd84ef6edd09eafaae9334a299fa23
#
_cell.length_a   1.000
_cell.length_b   1.000
_cell.length_c   1.000
_cell.angle_alpha   90.00
_cell.angle_beta   90.00
_cell.angle_gamma   90.00
#
_symmetry.space_group_name_H-M   'P 1'
#
loop_
_entity.id
_entity.type
_entity.pdbx_description
1 polymer ?
#
loop_
_entity_poly.entity_id
_entity_poly.type
_entity_poly.pdbx_seq_one_letter_code
_entity_poly.pdbx_strand_id
1 'polypeptide(L)'
;MSKVITSDSQLAELLSKTKRVAVVGISDKKDRPSNGVSRWLIKNSHFELYFVNPALTTVLDQPCYASLADIPVKIDMVDIFRKVSDIPAVVDEAIAIGAQSIWIQLGLVDEESAERAIAAGLDVAMDLCIKVEYERLAGSISPQE
;
A
#
# COMPACT_ATOMS: atom_id res chain seq x y z
N MET A 1 -15.03 -0.42 13.47
CA MET A 1 -14.39 0.88 13.58
C MET A 1 -12.93 0.79 13.13
N SER A 2 -12.54 1.63 12.19
CA SER A 2 -11.18 1.64 11.68
C SER A 2 -10.20 2.17 12.72
N LYS A 3 -8.96 1.66 12.70
CA LYS A 3 -7.90 2.07 13.61
C LYS A 3 -6.55 1.68 13.05
N VAL A 4 -5.48 2.16 13.67
CA VAL A 4 -4.14 1.69 13.35
C VAL A 4 -4.02 0.23 13.79
N ILE A 5 -3.66 -0.63 12.86
CA ILE A 5 -3.61 -2.07 13.07
C ILE A 5 -2.24 -2.45 13.63
N THR A 6 -2.23 -3.16 14.77
CA THR A 6 -1.00 -3.55 15.45
C THR A 6 -0.90 -5.04 15.74
N SER A 7 -2.03 -5.76 15.83
CA SER A 7 -1.99 -7.19 16.14
C SER A 7 -1.77 -8.05 14.90
N ASP A 8 -1.15 -9.21 15.08
CA ASP A 8 -0.89 -10.15 13.98
C ASP A 8 -2.18 -10.64 13.34
N SER A 9 -3.21 -10.91 14.14
CA SER A 9 -4.48 -11.38 13.59
C SER A 9 -5.17 -10.33 12.73
N GLN A 10 -5.10 -9.06 13.13
CA GLN A 10 -5.64 -7.95 12.35
C GLN A 10 -4.84 -7.69 11.09
N LEU A 11 -3.51 -7.79 11.16
CA LEU A 11 -2.64 -7.66 9.98
C LEU A 11 -2.93 -8.79 8.99
N ALA A 12 -3.02 -10.03 9.46
CA ALA A 12 -3.31 -11.17 8.60
C ALA A 12 -4.68 -11.03 7.93
N GLU A 13 -5.69 -10.52 8.66
CA GLU A 13 -7.01 -10.26 8.10
C GLU A 13 -6.95 -9.16 7.03
N LEU A 14 -6.25 -8.07 7.30
CA LEU A 14 -6.07 -6.98 6.34
C LEU A 14 -5.42 -7.48 5.06
N LEU A 15 -4.32 -8.22 5.18
CA LEU A 15 -3.61 -8.76 4.02
C LEU A 15 -4.45 -9.78 3.27
N SER A 16 -5.26 -10.57 3.97
CA SER A 16 -6.11 -11.59 3.36
C SER A 16 -7.23 -10.98 2.50
N LYS A 17 -7.86 -9.92 2.98
CA LYS A 17 -8.99 -9.28 2.27
C LYS A 17 -8.55 -8.32 1.17
N THR A 18 -7.27 -7.95 1.12
CA THR A 18 -6.72 -7.02 0.14
C THR A 18 -6.39 -7.78 -1.14
N LYS A 19 -6.87 -7.29 -2.27
CA LYS A 19 -6.58 -7.87 -3.59
C LYS A 19 -5.75 -6.91 -4.46
N ARG A 20 -6.21 -5.67 -4.59
CA ARG A 20 -5.56 -4.68 -5.46
C ARG A 20 -4.85 -3.64 -4.63
N VAL A 21 -3.54 -3.55 -4.85
CA VAL A 21 -2.66 -2.65 -4.11
C VAL A 21 -2.06 -1.64 -5.06
N ALA A 22 -2.25 -0.36 -4.77
CA ALA A 22 -1.56 0.71 -5.49
C ALA A 22 -0.27 1.04 -4.74
N VAL A 23 0.86 0.93 -5.40
CA VAL A 23 2.17 1.25 -4.83
C VAL A 23 2.53 2.66 -5.25
N VAL A 24 2.44 3.60 -4.31
CA VAL A 24 2.70 5.02 -4.56
C VAL A 24 4.14 5.34 -4.21
N GLY A 25 4.88 5.93 -5.17
CA GLY A 25 6.29 6.22 -5.00
C GLY A 25 7.19 5.09 -5.48
N ILE A 26 6.68 4.25 -6.36
CA ILE A 26 7.50 3.19 -6.99
C ILE A 26 8.70 3.79 -7.70
N SER A 27 9.86 3.13 -7.56
CA SER A 27 11.09 3.50 -8.26
C SER A 27 11.42 2.44 -9.32
N ASP A 28 12.01 2.88 -10.43
CA ASP A 28 12.53 1.96 -11.45
C ASP A 28 13.95 1.48 -11.14
N LYS A 29 14.53 1.94 -10.03
CA LYS A 29 15.87 1.53 -9.61
C LYS A 29 15.79 0.31 -8.70
N LYS A 30 16.51 -0.75 -9.07
CA LYS A 30 16.44 -2.04 -8.37
C LYS A 30 16.87 -2.00 -6.91
N ASP A 31 17.75 -1.06 -6.53
CA ASP A 31 18.25 -0.92 -5.17
C ASP A 31 17.30 -0.15 -4.25
N ARG A 32 16.22 0.42 -4.78
CA ARG A 32 15.24 1.13 -3.97
C ARG A 32 14.26 0.16 -3.31
N PRO A 33 13.87 0.41 -2.05
CA PRO A 33 12.95 -0.47 -1.33
C PRO A 33 11.63 -0.72 -2.07
N SER A 34 11.02 0.32 -2.67
CA SER A 34 9.75 0.16 -3.39
C SER A 34 9.86 -0.83 -4.55
N ASN A 35 10.99 -0.83 -5.25
CA ASN A 35 11.21 -1.76 -6.36
C ASN A 35 11.40 -3.19 -5.84
N GLY A 36 12.28 -3.39 -4.85
CA GLY A 36 12.55 -4.71 -4.28
C GLY A 36 11.32 -5.34 -3.64
N VAL A 37 10.58 -4.57 -2.86
CA VAL A 37 9.34 -5.03 -2.23
C VAL A 37 8.31 -5.41 -3.29
N SER A 38 8.12 -4.57 -4.31
CA SER A 38 7.15 -4.84 -5.38
C SER A 38 7.51 -6.10 -6.16
N ARG A 39 8.80 -6.30 -6.49
CA ARG A 39 9.24 -7.52 -7.18
C ARG A 39 8.94 -8.77 -6.34
N TRP A 40 9.17 -8.68 -5.04
CA TRP A 40 8.88 -9.80 -4.15
C TRP A 40 7.37 -10.09 -4.09
N LEU A 41 6.54 -9.04 -3.98
CA LEU A 41 5.08 -9.19 -3.93
C LEU A 41 4.52 -9.78 -5.23
N ILE A 42 5.03 -9.35 -6.39
CA ILE A 42 4.62 -9.91 -7.67
C ILE A 42 4.84 -11.43 -7.69
N LYS A 43 5.97 -11.87 -7.17
CA LYS A 43 6.38 -13.28 -7.23
C LYS A 43 5.73 -14.13 -6.13
N ASN A 44 5.50 -13.58 -4.95
CA ASN A 44 5.21 -14.36 -3.75
C ASN A 44 3.87 -14.04 -3.08
N SER A 45 3.12 -13.04 -3.57
CA SER A 45 1.83 -12.72 -2.97
C SER A 45 0.68 -12.91 -3.95
N HIS A 46 -0.55 -12.84 -3.42
CA HIS A 46 -1.76 -12.89 -4.22
C HIS A 46 -2.21 -11.51 -4.73
N PHE A 47 -1.47 -10.45 -4.40
CA PHE A 47 -1.86 -9.09 -4.76
C PHE A 47 -1.73 -8.83 -6.26
N GLU A 48 -2.67 -8.04 -6.79
CA GLU A 48 -2.54 -7.37 -8.08
C GLU A 48 -1.98 -5.99 -7.80
N LEU A 49 -0.81 -5.68 -8.33
CA LEU A 49 -0.14 -4.40 -8.07
C LEU A 49 -0.40 -3.39 -9.18
N TYR A 50 -0.61 -2.15 -8.79
CA TYR A 50 -0.78 -1.00 -9.68
C TYR A 50 0.21 0.08 -9.23
N PHE A 51 1.03 0.58 -10.15
CA PHE A 51 2.14 1.45 -9.80
C PHE A 51 1.83 2.92 -10.07
N VAL A 52 2.26 3.79 -9.15
CA VAL A 52 2.04 5.23 -9.26
C VAL A 52 3.37 5.97 -9.08
N ASN A 53 3.75 6.69 -10.11
CA ASN A 53 4.88 7.63 -10.09
C ASN A 53 4.74 8.55 -11.31
N PRO A 54 4.58 9.88 -11.11
CA PRO A 54 4.37 10.80 -12.24
C PRO A 54 5.57 10.92 -13.19
N ALA A 55 6.75 10.46 -12.77
CA ALA A 55 7.95 10.50 -13.60
C ALA A 55 8.14 9.28 -14.49
N LEU A 56 7.30 8.25 -14.34
CA LEU A 56 7.44 6.98 -15.08
C LEU A 56 6.16 6.67 -15.86
N THR A 57 6.31 6.03 -17.03
CA THR A 57 5.18 5.51 -17.80
C THR A 57 5.06 3.99 -17.69
N THR A 58 6.17 3.32 -17.42
CA THR A 58 6.22 1.89 -17.15
C THR A 58 7.23 1.59 -16.05
N VAL A 59 7.00 0.51 -15.33
CA VAL A 59 7.95 -0.02 -14.34
C VAL A 59 7.63 -1.49 -14.13
N LEU A 60 8.65 -2.33 -13.97
CA LEU A 60 8.49 -3.77 -13.75
C LEU A 60 7.57 -4.42 -14.81
N ASP A 61 7.73 -4.01 -16.06
CA ASP A 61 6.96 -4.50 -17.22
C ASP A 61 5.45 -4.24 -17.11
N GLN A 62 5.04 -3.24 -16.36
CA GLN A 62 3.65 -2.85 -16.18
C GLN A 62 3.47 -1.35 -16.38
N PRO A 63 2.23 -0.91 -16.71
CA PRO A 63 1.94 0.52 -16.76
C PRO A 63 2.22 1.20 -15.42
N CYS A 64 2.68 2.44 -15.47
CA CYS A 64 2.84 3.28 -14.28
C CYS A 64 1.96 4.51 -14.47
N TYR A 65 1.11 4.76 -13.48
CA TYR A 65 0.13 5.85 -13.54
C TYR A 65 0.68 7.11 -12.87
N ALA A 66 0.28 8.26 -13.35
CA ALA A 66 0.74 9.53 -12.80
C ALA A 66 0.13 9.81 -11.43
N SER A 67 -1.09 9.32 -11.18
CA SER A 67 -1.80 9.52 -9.91
C SER A 67 -2.70 8.33 -9.61
N LEU A 68 -3.16 8.23 -8.37
CA LEU A 68 -4.13 7.20 -7.96
C LEU A 68 -5.42 7.30 -8.77
N ALA A 69 -5.88 8.52 -9.07
CA ALA A 69 -7.12 8.73 -9.81
C ALA A 69 -7.07 8.18 -11.23
N ASP A 70 -5.87 8.03 -11.81
CA ASP A 70 -5.71 7.53 -13.16
C ASP A 70 -5.82 5.99 -13.27
N ILE A 71 -5.78 5.28 -12.15
CA ILE A 71 -5.89 3.82 -12.17
C ILE A 71 -7.31 3.42 -12.53
N PRO A 72 -7.52 2.58 -13.57
CA PRO A 72 -8.85 2.30 -14.10
C PRO A 72 -9.66 1.26 -13.32
N VAL A 73 -9.15 0.79 -12.19
CA VAL A 73 -9.82 -0.21 -11.34
C VAL A 73 -9.91 0.29 -9.91
N LYS A 74 -10.81 -0.30 -9.14
CA LYS A 74 -10.92 0.03 -7.72
C LYS A 74 -9.73 -0.53 -6.96
N ILE A 75 -9.09 0.32 -6.16
CA ILE A 75 -7.96 -0.03 -5.32
C ILE A 75 -8.44 -0.31 -3.90
N ASP A 76 -7.99 -1.43 -3.34
CA ASP A 76 -8.30 -1.80 -1.96
C ASP A 76 -7.34 -1.16 -0.97
N MET A 77 -6.04 -1.19 -1.27
CA MET A 77 -4.99 -0.68 -0.38
C MET A 77 -4.04 0.23 -1.14
N VAL A 78 -3.66 1.33 -0.50
CA VAL A 78 -2.60 2.22 -1.00
C VAL A 78 -1.36 2.02 -0.15
N ASP A 79 -0.30 1.50 -0.76
CA ASP A 79 0.99 1.21 -0.13
C ASP A 79 1.94 2.37 -0.42
N ILE A 80 2.39 3.06 0.62
CA ILE A 80 3.05 4.36 0.50
C ILE A 80 4.56 4.28 0.71
N PHE A 81 5.32 4.59 -0.35
CA PHE A 81 6.78 4.70 -0.36
C PHE A 81 7.18 6.14 -0.67
N ARG A 82 6.65 7.10 0.07
CA ARG A 82 6.97 8.51 -0.12
C ARG A 82 7.55 9.07 1.17
N LYS A 83 8.35 10.14 1.06
CA LYS A 83 8.85 10.83 2.25
C LYS A 83 7.68 11.34 3.10
N VAL A 84 7.93 11.51 4.40
CA VAL A 84 6.88 11.87 5.36
C VAL A 84 6.11 13.12 4.95
N SER A 85 6.80 14.13 4.39
CA SER A 85 6.15 15.38 3.97
C SER A 85 5.15 15.21 2.83
N ASP A 86 5.22 14.11 2.07
CA ASP A 86 4.30 13.82 0.97
C ASP A 86 3.12 12.95 1.41
N ILE A 87 3.20 12.33 2.58
CA ILE A 87 2.16 11.39 3.05
C ILE A 87 0.78 12.04 3.14
N PRO A 88 0.62 13.27 3.68
CA PRO A 88 -0.71 13.87 3.76
C PRO A 88 -1.45 13.94 2.42
N ALA A 89 -0.76 14.34 1.36
CA ALA A 89 -1.37 14.42 0.03
C ALA A 89 -1.77 13.04 -0.51
N VAL A 90 -0.92 12.03 -0.29
CA VAL A 90 -1.23 10.65 -0.73
C VAL A 90 -2.44 10.10 0.02
N VAL A 91 -2.54 10.38 1.31
CA VAL A 91 -3.69 9.95 2.13
C VAL A 91 -4.96 10.61 1.63
N ASP A 92 -4.93 11.90 1.30
CA ASP A 92 -6.08 12.59 0.73
C ASP A 92 -6.52 11.95 -0.58
N GLU A 93 -5.58 11.59 -1.45
CA GLU A 93 -5.90 10.89 -2.70
C GLU A 93 -6.48 9.50 -2.44
N ALA A 94 -5.94 8.76 -1.47
CA ALA A 94 -6.45 7.44 -1.12
C ALA A 94 -7.91 7.52 -0.62
N ILE A 95 -8.21 8.53 0.19
CA ILE A 95 -9.58 8.77 0.66
C ILE A 95 -10.48 9.10 -0.53
N ALA A 96 -10.02 9.97 -1.43
CA ALA A 96 -10.81 10.41 -2.58
C ALA A 96 -11.18 9.27 -3.52
N ILE A 97 -10.30 8.29 -3.72
CA ILE A 97 -10.60 7.14 -4.59
C ILE A 97 -11.40 6.04 -3.88
N GLY A 98 -11.68 6.19 -2.60
CA GLY A 98 -12.44 5.20 -1.85
C GLY A 98 -11.65 3.95 -1.49
N ALA A 99 -10.34 4.05 -1.30
CA ALA A 99 -9.54 2.92 -0.84
C ALA A 99 -10.03 2.45 0.53
N GLN A 100 -9.86 1.17 0.82
CA GLN A 100 -10.28 0.59 2.09
C GLN A 100 -9.21 0.70 3.17
N SER A 101 -7.95 0.79 2.77
CA SER A 101 -6.83 0.86 3.69
C SER A 101 -5.65 1.61 3.10
N ILE A 102 -4.76 2.07 3.99
CA ILE A 102 -3.43 2.56 3.62
C ILE A 102 -2.38 1.78 4.39
N TRP A 103 -1.24 1.61 3.75
CA TRP A 103 -0.06 0.99 4.35
C TRP A 103 1.09 1.97 4.27
N ILE A 104 1.54 2.47 5.41
CA ILE A 104 2.66 3.41 5.50
C ILE A 104 3.91 2.61 5.86
N GLN A 105 4.86 2.57 4.95
CA GLN A 105 6.02 1.68 5.02
C GLN A 105 6.94 1.95 6.20
N LEU A 106 7.77 0.94 6.49
CA LEU A 106 8.74 0.95 7.59
C LEU A 106 9.60 2.22 7.56
N GLY A 107 9.74 2.85 8.71
CA GLY A 107 10.51 4.07 8.87
C GLY A 107 9.71 5.35 8.61
N LEU A 108 8.44 5.22 8.21
CA LEU A 108 7.57 6.36 7.93
C LEU A 108 6.47 6.42 8.98
N VAL A 109 6.37 7.55 9.67
CA VAL A 109 5.33 7.77 10.67
C VAL A 109 4.72 9.15 10.47
N ASP A 110 3.40 9.20 10.31
CA ASP A 110 2.63 10.44 10.28
C ASP A 110 1.29 10.19 10.93
N GLU A 111 1.23 10.45 12.24
CA GLU A 111 0.04 10.15 13.04
C GLU A 111 -1.17 10.97 12.63
N GLU A 112 -0.98 12.23 12.26
CA GLU A 112 -2.09 13.08 11.81
C GLU A 112 -2.74 12.53 10.54
N SER A 113 -1.95 12.08 9.56
CA SER A 113 -2.47 11.45 8.36
C SER A 113 -3.17 10.13 8.67
N ALA A 114 -2.61 9.33 9.59
CA ALA A 114 -3.25 8.09 10.03
C ALA A 114 -4.62 8.37 10.65
N GLU A 115 -4.72 9.39 11.50
CA GLU A 115 -5.99 9.77 12.13
C GLU A 115 -7.02 10.23 11.09
N ARG A 116 -6.59 11.00 10.08
CA ARG A 116 -7.50 11.42 9.00
C ARG A 116 -8.02 10.23 8.20
N ALA A 117 -7.15 9.28 7.89
CA ALA A 117 -7.55 8.07 7.18
C ALA A 117 -8.55 7.26 8.01
N ILE A 118 -8.31 7.09 9.30
CA ILE A 118 -9.20 6.39 10.21
C ILE A 118 -10.55 7.10 10.28
N ALA A 119 -10.56 8.43 10.39
CA ALA A 119 -11.79 9.20 10.43
C ALA A 119 -12.62 9.05 9.14
N ALA A 120 -11.94 8.81 8.03
CA ALA A 120 -12.61 8.56 6.74
C ALA A 120 -13.02 7.10 6.54
N GLY A 121 -12.77 6.24 7.51
CA GLY A 121 -13.19 4.83 7.46
C GLY A 121 -12.13 3.86 6.92
N LEU A 122 -10.90 4.30 6.72
CA LEU A 122 -9.83 3.42 6.25
C LEU A 122 -9.13 2.71 7.42
N ASP A 123 -8.71 1.48 7.20
CA ASP A 123 -7.77 0.81 8.08
C ASP A 123 -6.35 1.31 7.78
N VAL A 124 -5.51 1.36 8.78
CA VAL A 124 -4.15 1.88 8.65
C VAL A 124 -3.14 0.91 9.23
N ALA A 125 -2.15 0.52 8.45
CA ALA A 125 -0.91 -0.08 8.93
C ALA A 125 0.19 0.98 8.75
N MET A 126 1.08 1.13 9.72
CA MET A 126 2.08 2.19 9.70
C MET A 126 3.38 1.73 10.32
N ASP A 127 4.49 2.18 9.73
CA ASP A 127 5.85 1.85 10.19
C ASP A 127 6.12 0.34 10.13
N LEU A 128 5.65 -0.29 9.06
CA LEU A 128 5.82 -1.72 8.80
C LEU A 128 6.16 -1.92 7.33
N CYS A 129 6.96 -2.94 7.01
CA CYS A 129 7.22 -3.32 5.63
C CYS A 129 6.23 -4.39 5.19
N ILE A 130 5.44 -4.12 4.15
CA ILE A 130 4.41 -5.04 3.69
C ILE A 130 4.97 -6.40 3.27
N LYS A 131 6.15 -6.43 2.65
CA LYS A 131 6.83 -7.69 2.32
C LYS A 131 7.14 -8.50 3.57
N VAL A 132 7.76 -7.86 4.57
CA VAL A 132 8.17 -8.54 5.81
C VAL A 132 6.94 -9.11 6.54
N GLU A 133 5.88 -8.32 6.64
CA GLU A 133 4.66 -8.76 7.33
C GLU A 133 3.94 -9.85 6.54
N TYR A 134 3.87 -9.74 5.22
CA TYR A 134 3.26 -10.79 4.40
C TYR A 134 4.01 -12.11 4.54
N GLU A 135 5.34 -12.08 4.47
CA GLU A 135 6.16 -13.28 4.61
C GLU A 135 6.02 -13.88 6.01
N ARG A 136 6.07 -13.05 7.04
CA ARG A 136 5.96 -13.47 8.43
C ARG A 136 4.61 -14.12 8.73
N LEU A 137 3.54 -13.61 8.15
CA LEU A 137 2.18 -14.04 8.41
C LEU A 137 1.60 -14.96 7.34
N ALA A 138 2.43 -15.42 6.40
CA ALA A 138 1.97 -16.16 5.22
C ALA A 138 1.07 -17.35 5.57
N GLY A 139 1.37 -18.06 6.64
CA GLY A 139 0.56 -19.19 7.09
C GLY A 139 -0.84 -18.82 7.59
N SER A 140 -1.06 -17.54 7.90
CA SER A 140 -2.34 -17.02 8.38
C SER A 140 -3.07 -16.18 7.34
N ILE A 141 -2.49 -16.00 6.15
CA ILE A 141 -3.11 -15.22 5.07
C ILE A 141 -3.91 -16.17 4.19
N SER A 142 -5.22 -15.89 4.09
CA SER A 142 -6.14 -16.66 3.24
C SER A 142 -6.81 -15.69 2.28
N PRO A 143 -6.33 -15.60 1.03
CA PRO A 143 -6.89 -14.65 0.06
C PRO A 143 -8.37 -14.87 -0.13
N GLN A 144 -9.13 -13.76 -0.15
CA GLN A 144 -10.57 -13.77 -0.36
C GLN A 144 -10.87 -13.44 -1.81
N GLU A 145 -11.90 -14.08 -2.35
CA GLU A 145 -12.35 -13.87 -3.72
C GLU A 145 -13.31 -12.72 -3.89
#